data_5d50f21325e2789aa273a9490062aeaf
#
_entry.id   5d50f21325e2789aa273a9490062aeaf
#
_cell.length_a   1.000
_cell.length_b   1.000
_cell.length_c   1.000
_cell.angle_alpha   90.00
_cell.angle_beta   90.00
_cell.angle_gamma   90.00
#
_symmetry.space_group_name_H-M   'P 1'
#
loop_
_entity.id
_entity.type
_entity.pdbx_description
1 polymer ?
#
loop_
_entity_poly.entity_id
_entity_poly.type
_entity_poly.pdbx_seq_one_letter_code
_entity_poly.pdbx_strand_id
1 'polypeptide(L)'
;FIARDMKWNFNHNLVGVDISKKIAIFNKHWEEKGEYDKDLEEHEIVKKNQKIEVPFDFLHITPPQKAPDEIGKSEIGSDKGWIPVNKETLQHVKYSNIFALGDIAAVPMGKTGGTVRKQYKILVDNLISVMEGKEPKEFFGGYTVCPIITDIGKVMLAEFDWTSKPTSSFPLDPTQDRWIWWLMKLYMLKPMTMYGILSGKV
;
A
#
# COMPACT_ATOMS: atom_id res chain seq x y z
N PHE A 1 -1.25 14.09 14.08
CA PHE A 1 -0.30 13.62 15.12
C PHE A 1 -0.12 14.70 16.21
N ILE A 2 0.22 15.96 15.85
CA ILE A 2 0.48 17.06 16.83
C ILE A 2 -0.68 17.24 17.81
N ALA A 3 -1.92 17.32 17.34
CA ALA A 3 -3.12 17.50 18.15
C ALA A 3 -3.38 16.37 19.19
N ARG A 4 -2.61 15.28 19.13
CA ARG A 4 -2.71 14.10 20.00
C ARG A 4 -1.42 13.80 20.74
N ASP A 5 -0.49 14.74 20.74
CA ASP A 5 0.86 14.58 21.31
C ASP A 5 1.59 13.29 20.85
N MET A 6 1.29 12.86 19.61
CA MET A 6 2.00 11.74 18.99
C MET A 6 3.29 12.22 18.35
N LYS A 7 4.40 11.67 18.80
CA LYS A 7 5.71 11.90 18.20
C LYS A 7 5.92 10.94 17.01
N TRP A 8 6.57 11.42 15.98
CA TRP A 8 6.96 10.60 14.82
C TRP A 8 8.41 10.84 14.44
N ASN A 9 9.05 9.81 13.94
CA ASN A 9 10.42 9.87 13.49
C ASN A 9 10.52 9.15 12.15
N PHE A 10 10.97 9.87 11.11
CA PHE A 10 11.25 9.29 9.80
C PHE A 10 12.68 8.74 9.75
N ASN A 11 12.96 7.94 8.73
CA ASN A 11 14.29 7.38 8.47
C ASN A 11 14.84 6.50 9.61
N HIS A 12 13.95 5.84 10.36
CA HIS A 12 14.28 4.91 11.42
C HIS A 12 13.84 3.50 11.04
N ASN A 13 14.78 2.65 10.64
CA ASN A 13 14.51 1.26 10.35
C ASN A 13 14.66 0.41 11.60
N LEU A 14 13.61 -0.30 12.01
CA LEU A 14 13.69 -1.28 13.10
C LEU A 14 14.56 -2.45 12.64
N VAL A 15 15.64 -2.72 13.37
CA VAL A 15 16.62 -3.77 13.04
C VAL A 15 16.73 -4.84 14.13
N GLY A 16 16.13 -4.61 15.30
CA GLY A 16 16.12 -5.58 16.38
C GLY A 16 15.22 -5.20 17.53
N VAL A 17 14.87 -6.17 18.35
CA VAL A 17 14.10 -5.98 19.59
C VAL A 17 14.71 -6.83 20.69
N ASP A 18 15.11 -6.21 21.79
CA ASP A 18 15.45 -6.89 23.04
C ASP A 18 14.21 -6.92 23.92
N ILE A 19 13.53 -8.07 23.93
CA ILE A 19 12.28 -8.25 24.69
C ILE A 19 12.56 -8.22 26.20
N SER A 20 13.70 -8.74 26.63
CA SER A 20 14.04 -8.81 28.05
C SER A 20 14.26 -7.44 28.67
N LYS A 21 14.87 -6.54 27.91
CA LYS A 21 15.11 -5.14 28.31
C LYS A 21 14.03 -4.19 27.85
N LYS A 22 13.06 -4.65 27.06
CA LYS A 22 12.03 -3.82 26.41
C LYS A 22 12.66 -2.68 25.59
N ILE A 23 13.64 -3.01 24.75
CA ILE A 23 14.34 -2.05 23.89
C ILE A 23 14.12 -2.40 22.42
N ALA A 24 13.63 -1.44 21.66
CA ALA A 24 13.58 -1.48 20.20
C ALA A 24 14.83 -0.80 19.62
N ILE A 25 15.48 -1.46 18.68
CA ILE A 25 16.76 -1.04 18.11
C ILE A 25 16.52 -0.58 16.67
N PHE A 26 16.85 0.67 16.38
CA PHE A 26 16.66 1.27 15.07
C PHE A 26 18.00 1.67 14.44
N ASN A 27 18.10 1.55 13.14
CA ASN A 27 19.06 2.28 12.33
C ASN A 27 18.39 3.55 11.81
N LYS A 28 18.81 4.70 12.35
CA LYS A 28 18.50 6.00 11.79
C LYS A 28 19.45 6.29 10.64
N HIS A 29 18.94 6.76 9.51
CA HIS A 29 19.74 7.17 8.38
C HIS A 29 19.32 8.57 7.91
N TRP A 30 20.30 9.35 7.47
CA TRP A 30 20.07 10.70 6.93
C TRP A 30 21.18 11.06 5.96
N GLU A 31 20.96 12.12 5.22
CA GLU A 31 21.91 12.67 4.28
C GLU A 31 22.37 14.04 4.77
N GLU A 32 23.66 14.32 4.65
CA GLU A 32 24.26 15.61 4.93
C GLU A 32 24.94 16.13 3.68
N LYS A 33 24.96 17.46 3.52
CA LYS A 33 25.78 18.08 2.48
C LYS A 33 27.25 17.99 2.90
N GLY A 34 28.02 17.32 2.09
CA GLY A 34 29.47 17.24 2.20
C GLY A 34 30.20 18.45 1.57
N GLU A 35 31.41 18.24 1.12
CA GLU A 35 32.17 19.27 0.47
C GLU A 35 31.52 19.75 -0.84
N TYR A 36 31.76 21.00 -1.19
CA TYR A 36 31.25 21.57 -2.44
C TYR A 36 32.24 21.23 -3.57
N ASP A 37 31.76 20.51 -4.56
CA ASP A 37 32.50 20.23 -5.79
C ASP A 37 32.30 21.39 -6.78
N LYS A 38 33.40 22.08 -7.07
CA LYS A 38 33.37 23.25 -7.97
C LYS A 38 33.19 22.88 -9.44
N ASP A 39 33.57 21.66 -9.82
CA ASP A 39 33.50 21.21 -11.21
C ASP A 39 32.10 20.74 -11.55
N LEU A 40 31.36 20.18 -10.57
CA LEU A 40 29.98 19.75 -10.70
C LEU A 40 28.96 20.81 -10.24
N GLU A 41 29.42 21.91 -9.63
CA GLU A 41 28.60 22.96 -9.02
C GLU A 41 27.57 22.40 -7.97
N GLU A 42 27.90 21.29 -7.30
CA GLU A 42 27.08 20.58 -6.35
C GLU A 42 27.81 20.27 -5.05
N HIS A 43 27.06 20.02 -3.99
CA HIS A 43 27.60 19.44 -2.76
C HIS A 43 27.61 17.92 -2.83
N GLU A 44 28.67 17.28 -2.38
CA GLU A 44 28.66 15.85 -2.11
C GLU A 44 27.52 15.51 -1.14
N ILE A 45 26.81 14.42 -1.40
CA ILE A 45 25.80 13.89 -0.47
C ILE A 45 26.44 12.78 0.37
N VAL A 46 26.70 13.09 1.63
CA VAL A 46 27.26 12.13 2.58
C VAL A 46 26.13 11.40 3.30
N LYS A 47 26.03 10.09 3.08
CA LYS A 47 25.07 9.23 3.77
C LYS A 47 25.58 8.86 5.16
N LYS A 48 24.80 9.17 6.18
CA LYS A 48 25.08 8.88 7.59
C LYS A 48 24.11 7.85 8.13
N ASN A 49 24.56 7.08 9.11
CA ASN A 49 23.70 6.19 9.87
C ASN A 49 24.09 6.17 11.35
N GLN A 50 23.13 5.89 12.20
CA GLN A 50 23.33 5.77 13.64
C GLN A 50 22.37 4.73 14.22
N LYS A 51 22.89 3.88 15.09
CA LYS A 51 22.07 2.96 15.88
C LYS A 51 21.45 3.71 17.05
N ILE A 52 20.14 3.56 17.22
CA ILE A 52 19.35 4.19 18.29
C ILE A 52 18.59 3.11 19.04
N GLU A 53 18.62 3.15 20.36
CA GLU A 53 17.87 2.29 21.25
C GLU A 53 16.72 3.09 21.87
N VAL A 54 15.50 2.55 21.75
CA VAL A 54 14.28 3.18 22.25
C VAL A 54 13.59 2.22 23.22
N PRO A 55 13.44 2.60 24.51
CA PRO A 55 12.67 1.79 25.44
C PRO A 55 11.18 1.84 25.10
N PHE A 56 10.45 0.76 25.39
CA PHE A 56 9.02 0.67 25.18
C PHE A 56 8.32 -0.08 26.30
N ASP A 57 7.09 0.31 26.60
CA ASP A 57 6.16 -0.47 27.43
C ASP A 57 5.28 -1.38 26.57
N PHE A 58 4.85 -0.86 25.41
CA PHE A 58 4.11 -1.59 24.39
C PHE A 58 4.73 -1.30 23.03
N LEU A 59 4.96 -2.35 22.22
CA LEU A 59 5.53 -2.23 20.88
C LEU A 59 4.58 -2.88 19.86
N HIS A 60 4.09 -2.08 18.91
CA HIS A 60 3.36 -2.55 17.73
C HIS A 60 4.30 -2.48 16.52
N ILE A 61 4.52 -3.63 15.88
CA ILE A 61 5.39 -3.73 14.69
C ILE A 61 4.53 -4.06 13.48
N THR A 62 4.68 -3.27 12.41
CA THR A 62 4.10 -3.56 11.09
C THR A 62 5.25 -3.83 10.13
N PRO A 63 5.65 -5.10 9.93
CA PRO A 63 6.75 -5.44 9.04
C PRO A 63 6.37 -5.18 7.57
N PRO A 64 7.36 -4.97 6.69
CA PRO A 64 7.13 -4.93 5.25
C PRO A 64 6.45 -6.20 4.76
N GLN A 65 5.53 -6.05 3.82
CA GLN A 65 4.90 -7.20 3.17
C GLN A 65 5.91 -7.98 2.33
N LYS A 66 5.79 -9.29 2.36
CA LYS A 66 6.55 -10.23 1.52
C LYS A 66 5.58 -11.13 0.78
N ALA A 67 5.86 -11.40 -0.49
CA ALA A 67 5.12 -12.42 -1.22
C ALA A 67 5.47 -13.83 -0.71
N PRO A 68 4.58 -14.82 -0.85
CA PRO A 68 4.90 -16.21 -0.57
C PRO A 68 6.11 -16.69 -1.38
N ASP A 69 7.00 -17.44 -0.73
CA ASP A 69 8.26 -17.91 -1.37
C ASP A 69 7.99 -18.82 -2.59
N GLU A 70 6.89 -19.53 -2.58
CA GLU A 70 6.45 -20.40 -3.68
C GLU A 70 6.23 -19.62 -4.98
N ILE A 71 5.65 -18.42 -4.85
CA ILE A 71 5.45 -17.53 -6.02
C ILE A 71 6.79 -17.01 -6.54
N GLY A 72 7.66 -16.54 -5.67
CA GLY A 72 8.98 -16.03 -6.06
C GLY A 72 9.87 -17.09 -6.71
N LYS A 73 9.68 -18.39 -6.37
CA LYS A 73 10.39 -19.52 -6.96
C LYS A 73 9.73 -20.07 -8.23
N SER A 74 8.55 -19.60 -8.59
CA SER A 74 7.80 -20.05 -9.75
C SER A 74 8.12 -19.21 -10.99
N GLU A 75 7.81 -19.73 -12.17
CA GLU A 75 7.99 -19.02 -13.44
C GLU A 75 7.10 -17.78 -13.60
N ILE A 76 6.03 -17.68 -12.80
CA ILE A 76 5.10 -16.53 -12.81
C ILE A 76 5.48 -15.43 -11.83
N GLY A 77 6.47 -15.69 -10.96
CA GLY A 77 6.96 -14.70 -10.01
C GLY A 77 8.08 -13.83 -10.58
N SER A 78 8.29 -12.67 -9.96
CA SER A 78 9.48 -11.85 -10.18
C SER A 78 10.54 -12.15 -9.12
N ASP A 79 11.76 -11.65 -9.32
CA ASP A 79 12.86 -11.72 -8.33
C ASP A 79 12.49 -11.15 -6.96
N LYS A 80 11.51 -10.23 -6.92
CA LYS A 80 10.96 -9.68 -5.69
C LYS A 80 9.81 -10.51 -5.09
N GLY A 81 9.47 -11.63 -5.70
CA GLY A 81 8.44 -12.56 -5.26
C GLY A 81 7.00 -12.21 -5.66
N TRP A 82 6.75 -11.01 -6.20
CA TRP A 82 5.43 -10.59 -6.65
C TRP A 82 5.16 -11.06 -8.08
N ILE A 83 3.88 -11.22 -8.46
CA ILE A 83 3.50 -11.56 -9.84
C ILE A 83 3.55 -10.29 -10.71
N PRO A 84 4.44 -10.21 -11.71
CA PRO A 84 4.57 -9.03 -12.56
C PRO A 84 3.39 -8.94 -13.53
N VAL A 85 2.62 -7.87 -13.42
CA VAL A 85 1.46 -7.59 -14.26
C VAL A 85 1.53 -6.20 -14.86
N ASN A 86 0.86 -6.01 -15.98
CA ASN A 86 0.50 -4.67 -16.44
C ASN A 86 -0.43 -4.06 -15.39
N LYS A 87 -0.05 -2.90 -14.85
CA LYS A 87 -0.77 -2.27 -13.74
C LYS A 87 -2.21 -1.87 -14.06
N GLU A 88 -2.53 -1.73 -15.34
CA GLU A 88 -3.84 -1.31 -15.82
C GLU A 88 -4.72 -2.50 -16.19
N THR A 89 -4.21 -3.45 -16.97
CA THR A 89 -4.99 -4.62 -17.41
C THR A 89 -4.99 -5.78 -16.43
N LEU A 90 -4.04 -5.78 -15.45
CA LEU A 90 -3.79 -6.84 -14.48
C LEU A 90 -3.36 -8.18 -15.09
N GLN A 91 -3.06 -8.19 -16.40
CA GLN A 91 -2.53 -9.33 -17.13
C GLN A 91 -1.03 -9.49 -16.85
N HIS A 92 -0.56 -10.71 -16.72
CA HIS A 92 0.86 -11.01 -16.55
C HIS A 92 1.68 -10.52 -17.75
N VAL A 93 2.85 -9.92 -17.50
CA VAL A 93 3.67 -9.30 -18.55
C VAL A 93 4.27 -10.31 -19.56
N LYS A 94 4.36 -11.59 -19.20
CA LYS A 94 4.93 -12.66 -20.04
C LYS A 94 3.88 -13.67 -20.51
N TYR A 95 2.89 -13.97 -19.68
CA TYR A 95 1.91 -15.03 -19.95
C TYR A 95 0.53 -14.42 -20.10
N SER A 96 0.00 -14.42 -21.32
CA SER A 96 -1.28 -13.77 -21.66
C SER A 96 -2.51 -14.43 -21.00
N ASN A 97 -2.40 -15.67 -20.57
CA ASN A 97 -3.45 -16.44 -19.91
C ASN A 97 -3.39 -16.36 -18.37
N ILE A 98 -2.49 -15.55 -17.81
CA ILE A 98 -2.33 -15.36 -16.36
C ILE A 98 -2.66 -13.94 -15.99
N PHE A 99 -3.40 -13.78 -14.89
CA PHE A 99 -3.77 -12.51 -14.31
C PHE A 99 -3.49 -12.54 -12.81
N ALA A 100 -3.20 -11.37 -12.21
CA ALA A 100 -3.08 -11.24 -10.77
C ALA A 100 -3.64 -9.93 -10.27
N LEU A 101 -4.22 -9.95 -9.07
CA LEU A 101 -4.78 -8.79 -8.39
C LEU A 101 -4.48 -8.81 -6.88
N GLY A 102 -4.77 -7.72 -6.21
CA GLY A 102 -4.58 -7.60 -4.76
C GLY A 102 -3.11 -7.59 -4.36
N ASP A 103 -2.83 -8.14 -3.18
CA ASP A 103 -1.52 -8.04 -2.54
C ASP A 103 -0.42 -8.74 -3.33
N ILE A 104 -0.74 -9.79 -4.08
CA ILE A 104 0.25 -10.55 -4.85
C ILE A 104 0.69 -9.87 -6.16
N ALA A 105 -0.13 -8.99 -6.71
CA ALA A 105 0.18 -8.29 -7.95
C ALA A 105 1.30 -7.26 -7.75
N ALA A 106 2.28 -7.24 -8.66
CA ALA A 106 3.36 -6.26 -8.67
C ALA A 106 2.88 -4.91 -9.22
N VAL A 107 1.95 -4.26 -8.52
CA VAL A 107 1.47 -2.92 -8.84
C VAL A 107 2.08 -1.88 -7.89
N PRO A 108 2.27 -0.62 -8.33
CA PRO A 108 2.96 0.41 -7.54
C PRO A 108 2.31 0.72 -6.19
N MET A 109 0.99 0.61 -6.12
CA MET A 109 0.20 0.92 -4.93
C MET A 109 -1.12 0.14 -4.94
N GLY A 110 -1.87 0.22 -3.84
CA GLY A 110 -3.23 -0.32 -3.84
C GLY A 110 -3.32 -1.77 -3.34
N LYS A 111 -2.53 -2.13 -2.34
CA LYS A 111 -2.64 -3.42 -1.64
C LYS A 111 -3.67 -3.33 -0.52
N THR A 112 -4.93 -3.02 -0.87
CA THR A 112 -6.05 -2.91 0.09
C THR A 112 -7.29 -3.64 -0.43
N GLY A 113 -8.18 -4.05 0.48
CA GLY A 113 -9.44 -4.69 0.10
C GLY A 113 -10.33 -3.80 -0.79
N GLY A 114 -10.29 -2.46 -0.57
CA GLY A 114 -11.01 -1.51 -1.41
C GLY A 114 -10.49 -1.47 -2.85
N THR A 115 -9.18 -1.64 -3.04
CA THR A 115 -8.54 -1.77 -4.35
C THR A 115 -8.98 -3.04 -5.05
N VAL A 116 -8.92 -4.19 -4.35
CA VAL A 116 -9.34 -5.49 -4.89
C VAL A 116 -10.77 -5.44 -5.44
N ARG A 117 -11.67 -4.73 -4.75
CA ARG A 117 -13.05 -4.52 -5.20
C ARG A 117 -13.17 -3.86 -6.59
N LYS A 118 -12.23 -3.01 -6.95
CA LYS A 118 -12.19 -2.42 -8.30
C LYS A 118 -11.44 -3.30 -9.29
N GLN A 119 -10.35 -3.93 -8.83
CA GLN A 119 -9.52 -4.76 -9.69
C GLN A 119 -10.23 -6.02 -10.19
N TYR A 120 -11.03 -6.70 -9.35
CA TYR A 120 -11.60 -7.98 -9.74
C TYR A 120 -12.54 -7.88 -10.95
N LYS A 121 -13.32 -6.82 -11.06
CA LYS A 121 -14.22 -6.59 -12.21
C LYS A 121 -13.42 -6.46 -13.51
N ILE A 122 -12.40 -5.61 -13.48
CA ILE A 122 -11.50 -5.39 -14.61
C ILE A 122 -10.78 -6.68 -15.00
N LEU A 123 -10.29 -7.42 -14.00
CA LEU A 123 -9.61 -8.69 -14.24
C LEU A 123 -10.54 -9.72 -14.91
N VAL A 124 -11.79 -9.86 -14.43
CA VAL A 124 -12.76 -10.81 -14.97
C VAL A 124 -13.10 -10.47 -16.41
N ASP A 125 -13.38 -9.19 -16.72
CA ASP A 125 -13.72 -8.75 -18.06
C ASP A 125 -12.56 -8.94 -19.04
N ASN A 126 -11.33 -8.67 -18.60
CA ASN A 126 -10.13 -8.89 -19.38
C ASN A 126 -9.83 -10.39 -19.57
N LEU A 127 -10.02 -11.21 -18.53
CA LEU A 127 -9.86 -12.65 -18.63
C LEU A 127 -10.82 -13.24 -19.65
N ILE A 128 -12.10 -12.87 -19.60
CA ILE A 128 -13.11 -13.30 -20.58
C ILE A 128 -12.70 -12.87 -21.99
N SER A 129 -12.26 -11.62 -22.17
CA SER A 129 -11.80 -11.11 -23.46
C SER A 129 -10.68 -11.98 -24.03
N VAL A 130 -9.68 -12.33 -23.21
CA VAL A 130 -8.57 -13.20 -23.63
C VAL A 130 -9.02 -14.63 -23.92
N MET A 131 -9.95 -15.18 -23.15
CA MET A 131 -10.55 -16.50 -23.42
C MET A 131 -11.30 -16.54 -24.77
N GLU A 132 -11.85 -15.40 -25.21
CA GLU A 132 -12.48 -15.24 -26.52
C GLU A 132 -11.49 -14.91 -27.65
N GLY A 133 -10.18 -14.92 -27.37
CA GLY A 133 -9.14 -14.59 -28.34
C GLY A 133 -9.00 -13.09 -28.64
N LYS A 134 -9.50 -12.23 -27.74
CA LYS A 134 -9.44 -10.78 -27.85
C LYS A 134 -8.39 -10.21 -26.89
N GLU A 135 -7.94 -8.99 -27.16
CA GLU A 135 -7.06 -8.25 -26.24
C GLU A 135 -7.83 -7.74 -24.99
N PRO A 136 -7.14 -7.56 -23.84
CA PRO A 136 -7.71 -6.86 -22.68
C PRO A 136 -8.20 -5.47 -23.05
N LYS A 137 -9.41 -5.12 -22.63
CA LYS A 137 -10.07 -3.84 -22.98
C LYS A 137 -10.41 -2.95 -21.78
N GLU A 138 -10.38 -3.50 -20.58
CA GLU A 138 -10.69 -2.78 -19.34
C GLU A 138 -9.41 -2.36 -18.62
N PHE A 139 -9.42 -1.14 -18.05
CA PHE A 139 -8.23 -0.53 -17.45
C PHE A 139 -8.47 -0.09 -16.02
N PHE A 140 -7.60 -0.53 -15.12
CA PHE A 140 -7.60 -0.14 -13.72
C PHE A 140 -6.91 1.22 -13.55
N GLY A 141 -7.62 2.21 -13.02
CA GLY A 141 -7.14 3.58 -12.80
C GLY A 141 -6.32 3.79 -11.53
N GLY A 142 -5.91 2.73 -10.82
CA GLY A 142 -5.07 2.85 -9.62
C GLY A 142 -5.80 3.19 -8.33
N TYR A 143 -7.14 3.13 -8.34
CA TYR A 143 -7.91 3.45 -7.13
C TYR A 143 -7.50 2.60 -5.93
N THR A 144 -7.17 3.27 -4.84
CA THR A 144 -6.95 2.64 -3.54
C THR A 144 -7.66 3.43 -2.45
N VAL A 145 -8.11 2.73 -1.42
CA VAL A 145 -8.77 3.35 -0.27
C VAL A 145 -8.38 2.67 1.02
N CYS A 146 -8.13 3.48 2.02
CA CYS A 146 -7.89 3.04 3.39
C CYS A 146 -8.74 3.88 4.36
N PRO A 147 -9.81 3.33 4.94
CA PRO A 147 -10.57 4.02 5.97
C PRO A 147 -9.77 4.07 7.27
N ILE A 148 -9.10 5.19 7.54
CA ILE A 148 -8.22 5.41 8.68
C ILE A 148 -9.04 5.95 9.86
N ILE A 149 -9.05 5.22 10.97
CA ILE A 149 -9.64 5.70 12.23
C ILE A 149 -8.71 6.77 12.80
N THR A 150 -9.19 8.00 12.90
CA THR A 150 -8.45 9.14 13.43
C THR A 150 -8.83 9.44 14.88
N ASP A 151 -10.06 9.08 15.27
CA ASP A 151 -10.59 9.16 16.63
C ASP A 151 -11.77 8.25 16.84
N ILE A 152 -12.26 8.10 18.07
CA ILE A 152 -13.56 7.51 18.36
C ILE A 152 -14.63 8.34 17.65
N GLY A 153 -15.43 7.69 16.82
CA GLY A 153 -16.46 8.37 16.02
C GLY A 153 -15.95 9.10 14.78
N LYS A 154 -14.67 9.02 14.44
CA LYS A 154 -14.09 9.70 13.28
C LYS A 154 -13.24 8.79 12.41
N VAL A 155 -13.48 8.86 11.11
CA VAL A 155 -12.72 8.13 10.09
C VAL A 155 -12.41 9.09 8.94
N MET A 156 -11.18 9.08 8.49
CA MET A 156 -10.76 9.68 7.23
C MET A 156 -10.78 8.62 6.14
N LEU A 157 -11.47 8.89 5.04
CA LEU A 157 -11.49 7.99 3.88
C LEU A 157 -10.33 8.38 2.95
N ALA A 158 -9.15 7.83 3.23
CA ALA A 158 -7.94 8.10 2.45
C ALA A 158 -8.01 7.36 1.11
N GLU A 159 -8.40 8.08 0.06
CA GLU A 159 -8.54 7.59 -1.31
C GLU A 159 -7.46 8.20 -2.20
N PHE A 160 -6.89 7.39 -3.08
CA PHE A 160 -5.83 7.77 -4.01
C PHE A 160 -5.99 7.06 -5.36
N ASP A 161 -5.32 7.56 -6.37
CA ASP A 161 -5.11 6.92 -7.67
C ASP A 161 -3.60 6.81 -8.00
N TRP A 162 -3.24 6.49 -9.25
CA TRP A 162 -1.85 6.39 -9.69
C TRP A 162 -1.01 7.67 -9.50
N THR A 163 -1.64 8.82 -9.35
CA THR A 163 -0.93 10.10 -9.14
C THR A 163 -0.46 10.28 -7.70
N SER A 164 -0.88 9.39 -6.80
CA SER A 164 -0.66 9.50 -5.34
C SER A 164 -1.26 10.76 -4.71
N LYS A 165 -2.14 11.46 -5.43
CA LYS A 165 -2.88 12.60 -4.90
C LYS A 165 -4.18 12.13 -4.26
N PRO A 166 -4.63 12.80 -3.18
CA PRO A 166 -5.94 12.53 -2.62
C PRO A 166 -7.03 12.69 -3.68
N THR A 167 -7.85 11.66 -3.82
CA THR A 167 -9.03 11.67 -4.69
C THR A 167 -10.27 11.35 -3.84
N SER A 168 -11.46 11.58 -4.34
CA SER A 168 -12.67 11.26 -3.60
C SER A 168 -13.73 10.62 -4.49
N SER A 169 -14.29 9.51 -4.01
CA SER A 169 -15.48 8.89 -4.61
C SER A 169 -16.77 9.61 -4.24
N PHE A 170 -16.72 10.57 -3.34
CA PHE A 170 -17.86 11.33 -2.83
C PHE A 170 -17.61 12.84 -2.99
N PRO A 171 -18.65 13.67 -3.08
CA PRO A 171 -18.51 15.12 -3.18
C PRO A 171 -18.16 15.77 -1.83
N LEU A 172 -17.13 15.21 -1.17
CA LEU A 172 -16.64 15.64 0.14
C LEU A 172 -15.11 15.72 0.10
N ASP A 173 -14.55 16.62 0.88
CA ASP A 173 -13.10 16.74 1.04
C ASP A 173 -12.49 15.44 1.58
N PRO A 174 -11.62 14.74 0.84
CA PRO A 174 -11.05 13.45 1.25
C PRO A 174 -10.02 13.58 2.36
N THR A 175 -9.55 14.79 2.66
CA THR A 175 -8.54 15.05 3.71
C THR A 175 -9.17 15.22 5.10
N GLN A 176 -10.50 15.29 5.17
CA GLN A 176 -11.24 15.50 6.41
C GLN A 176 -11.76 14.20 7.01
N ASP A 177 -11.56 14.02 8.30
CA ASP A 177 -12.21 12.95 9.04
C ASP A 177 -13.68 13.28 9.34
N ARG A 178 -14.54 12.24 9.29
CA ARG A 178 -15.98 12.42 9.43
C ARG A 178 -16.62 11.27 10.19
N TRP A 179 -17.67 11.56 10.96
CA TRP A 179 -18.48 10.56 11.66
C TRP A 179 -19.26 9.64 10.71
N ILE A 180 -19.64 10.13 9.54
CA ILE A 180 -20.37 9.33 8.54
C ILE A 180 -19.52 8.14 8.05
N TRP A 181 -18.20 8.33 7.88
CA TRP A 181 -17.28 7.24 7.51
C TRP A 181 -17.06 6.25 8.66
N TRP A 182 -17.18 6.71 9.90
CA TRP A 182 -17.20 5.85 11.08
C TRP A 182 -18.42 4.92 11.06
N LEU A 183 -19.64 5.43 10.82
CA LEU A 183 -20.85 4.62 10.70
C LEU A 183 -20.75 3.65 9.53
N MET A 184 -20.27 4.11 8.38
CA MET A 184 -20.02 3.24 7.22
C MET A 184 -19.07 2.10 7.60
N LYS A 185 -17.96 2.38 8.28
CA LYS A 185 -16.97 1.37 8.70
C LYS A 185 -17.57 0.35 9.66
N LEU A 186 -18.36 0.78 10.65
CA LEU A 186 -18.94 -0.10 11.66
C LEU A 186 -20.09 -0.95 11.13
N TYR A 187 -20.97 -0.37 10.35
CA TYR A 187 -22.26 -0.99 10.03
C TYR A 187 -22.44 -1.39 8.56
N MET A 188 -21.73 -0.73 7.62
CA MET A 188 -21.91 -0.97 6.20
C MET A 188 -20.83 -1.84 5.54
N LEU A 189 -19.56 -1.71 5.94
CA LEU A 189 -18.47 -2.43 5.27
C LEU A 189 -18.64 -3.96 5.36
N LYS A 190 -19.02 -4.49 6.52
CA LYS A 190 -19.20 -5.94 6.68
C LYS A 190 -20.35 -6.49 5.83
N PRO A 191 -21.59 -5.99 5.91
CA PRO A 191 -22.66 -6.47 5.03
C PRO A 191 -22.39 -6.19 3.55
N MET A 192 -21.78 -5.07 3.19
CA MET A 192 -21.36 -4.79 1.81
C MET A 192 -20.37 -5.84 1.30
N THR A 193 -19.41 -6.25 2.12
CA THR A 193 -18.46 -7.31 1.74
C THR A 193 -19.17 -8.65 1.60
N MET A 194 -19.95 -9.06 2.60
CA MET A 194 -20.57 -10.41 2.64
C MET A 194 -21.66 -10.61 1.60
N TYR A 195 -22.52 -9.60 1.41
CA TYR A 195 -23.71 -9.72 0.55
C TYR A 195 -23.60 -8.97 -0.78
N GLY A 196 -22.61 -8.10 -0.92
CA GLY A 196 -22.33 -7.36 -2.13
C GLY A 196 -21.12 -7.91 -2.87
N ILE A 197 -19.92 -7.67 -2.34
CA ILE A 197 -18.65 -7.97 -3.02
C ILE A 197 -18.49 -9.47 -3.27
N LEU A 198 -18.65 -10.30 -2.26
CA LEU A 198 -18.50 -11.77 -2.38
C LEU A 198 -19.59 -12.43 -3.25
N SER A 199 -20.73 -11.76 -3.47
CA SER A 199 -21.78 -12.23 -4.38
C SER A 199 -21.69 -11.63 -5.80
N GLY A 200 -20.69 -10.79 -6.07
CA GLY A 200 -20.50 -10.11 -7.36
C GLY A 200 -21.51 -8.99 -7.67
N LYS A 201 -22.28 -8.52 -6.68
CA LYS A 201 -23.33 -7.51 -6.87
C LYS A 201 -22.85 -6.07 -6.74
N VAL A 202 -21.68 -5.83 -6.18
CA VAL A 202 -21.12 -4.47 -5.92
C VAL A 202 -19.70 -4.38 -6.39
#